data_69bc88d05f8516951117222ea1d7296b
#
_entry.id   69bc88d05f8516951117222ea1d7296b
#
_cell.length_a   1.000
_cell.length_b   1.000
_cell.length_c   1.000
_cell.angle_alpha   90.00
_cell.angle_beta   90.00
_cell.angle_gamma   90.00
#
_symmetry.space_group_name_H-M   'P 1'
#
loop_
_entity.id
_entity.type
_entity.pdbx_description
1 polymer ?
#
loop_
_entity_poly.entity_id
_entity_poly.type
_entity_poly.pdbx_seq_one_letter_code
_entity_poly.pdbx_strand_id
1 'polypeptide(L)'
;MIAVPDIIIAVDGYSSTGKSSFAKELARTFGFLYLDSGALYRGVTLFAQEKDLISEDNLISDELEQALEGLDLHFGEGGSLYISQRCIESEIRGMKVSSQVSPISALSYVRAYVDERLHLLSSGGRVVMDGRDIGTTVFPHAE
;
A
#
# COMPACT_ATOMS: atom_id res chain seq x y z
N MET A 1 9.11 -8.25 31.02
CA MET A 1 8.66 -7.86 29.69
C MET A 1 9.79 -8.04 28.67
N ILE A 2 9.49 -8.74 27.59
CA ILE A 2 10.49 -8.98 26.54
C ILE A 2 10.45 -7.80 25.57
N ALA A 3 11.59 -7.17 25.33
CA ALA A 3 11.69 -6.11 24.35
C ALA A 3 11.64 -6.71 22.94
N VAL A 4 10.80 -6.15 22.08
CA VAL A 4 10.71 -6.55 20.67
C VAL A 4 11.63 -5.63 19.87
N PRO A 5 12.54 -6.19 19.06
CA PRO A 5 13.44 -5.34 18.28
C PRO A 5 12.69 -4.55 17.21
N ASP A 6 13.28 -3.44 16.80
CA ASP A 6 12.74 -2.61 15.73
C ASP A 6 13.10 -3.24 14.40
N ILE A 7 12.24 -4.15 13.92
CA ILE A 7 12.45 -4.89 12.69
C ILE A 7 11.29 -4.65 11.73
N ILE A 8 11.53 -4.95 10.45
CA ILE A 8 10.52 -4.92 9.41
C ILE A 8 10.26 -6.36 9.00
N ILE A 9 9.01 -6.80 9.12
CA ILE A 9 8.61 -8.15 8.72
C ILE A 9 7.87 -8.03 7.39
N ALA A 10 8.43 -8.63 6.33
CA ALA A 10 7.80 -8.64 5.02
C ALA A 10 7.07 -9.97 4.83
N VAL A 11 5.79 -9.91 4.51
CA VAL A 11 4.96 -11.09 4.24
C VAL A 11 4.60 -11.07 2.77
N ASP A 12 5.27 -11.91 1.98
CA ASP A 12 5.06 -12.01 0.55
C ASP A 12 4.18 -13.21 0.19
N GLY A 13 3.47 -13.10 -0.93
CA GLY A 13 2.64 -14.19 -1.41
C GLY A 13 1.39 -13.68 -2.11
N TYR A 14 0.55 -14.63 -2.51
CA TYR A 14 -0.70 -14.32 -3.19
C TYR A 14 -1.79 -14.06 -2.16
N SER A 15 -2.65 -13.09 -2.44
CA SER A 15 -3.71 -12.68 -1.52
C SER A 15 -4.71 -13.79 -1.20
N SER A 16 -4.83 -14.81 -2.05
CA SER A 16 -5.77 -15.89 -1.86
C SER A 16 -5.33 -16.94 -0.84
N THR A 17 -4.15 -16.81 -0.24
CA THR A 17 -3.58 -17.82 0.65
C THR A 17 -3.77 -17.54 2.14
N GLY A 18 -4.60 -16.57 2.50
CA GLY A 18 -4.77 -16.16 3.90
C GLY A 18 -3.63 -15.31 4.44
N LYS A 19 -2.74 -14.88 3.58
CA LYS A 19 -1.55 -14.09 3.92
C LYS A 19 -1.90 -12.81 4.68
N SER A 20 -2.94 -12.08 4.25
CA SER A 20 -3.33 -10.82 4.88
C SER A 20 -3.79 -11.02 6.32
N SER A 21 -4.54 -12.09 6.60
CA SER A 21 -4.97 -12.40 7.96
C SER A 21 -3.78 -12.70 8.85
N PHE A 22 -2.81 -13.46 8.35
CA PHE A 22 -1.59 -13.81 9.07
C PHE A 22 -0.76 -12.53 9.37
N ALA A 23 -0.60 -11.66 8.38
CA ALA A 23 0.17 -10.43 8.55
C ALA A 23 -0.47 -9.49 9.58
N LYS A 24 -1.80 -9.34 9.55
CA LYS A 24 -2.51 -8.53 10.53
C LYS A 24 -2.38 -9.09 11.93
N GLU A 25 -2.44 -10.41 12.07
CA GLU A 25 -2.29 -11.05 13.37
C GLU A 25 -0.88 -10.85 13.93
N LEU A 26 0.15 -10.95 13.09
CA LEU A 26 1.51 -10.66 13.50
C LEU A 26 1.64 -9.22 14.00
N ALA A 27 1.10 -8.26 13.26
CA ALA A 27 1.16 -6.86 13.65
C ALA A 27 0.48 -6.63 15.00
N ARG A 28 -0.71 -7.22 15.18
CA ARG A 28 -1.46 -7.09 16.43
C ARG A 28 -0.70 -7.71 17.60
N THR A 29 -0.15 -8.90 17.40
CA THR A 29 0.54 -9.65 18.46
C THR A 29 1.77 -8.91 18.97
N PHE A 30 2.54 -8.29 18.09
CA PHE A 30 3.78 -7.62 18.45
C PHE A 30 3.63 -6.11 18.63
N GLY A 31 2.42 -5.56 18.44
CA GLY A 31 2.22 -4.11 18.50
C GLY A 31 2.89 -3.36 17.36
N PHE A 32 3.02 -4.01 16.21
CA PHE A 32 3.64 -3.43 15.01
C PHE A 32 2.60 -2.75 14.15
N LEU A 33 3.04 -1.78 13.35
CA LEU A 33 2.19 -1.16 12.34
C LEU A 33 2.00 -2.14 11.18
N TYR A 34 0.77 -2.26 10.69
CA TYR A 34 0.46 -3.10 9.54
C TYR A 34 0.39 -2.24 8.28
N LEU A 35 1.17 -2.58 7.26
CA LEU A 35 1.19 -1.89 5.98
C LEU A 35 0.85 -2.88 4.86
N ASP A 36 -0.11 -2.51 4.00
CA ASP A 36 -0.56 -3.33 2.88
C ASP A 36 -0.23 -2.61 1.58
N SER A 37 0.74 -3.13 0.83
CA SER A 37 1.15 -2.52 -0.43
C SER A 37 0.03 -2.53 -1.47
N GLY A 38 -0.79 -3.58 -1.47
CA GLY A 38 -1.95 -3.65 -2.37
C GLY A 38 -2.94 -2.53 -2.13
N ALA A 39 -3.14 -2.16 -0.87
CA ALA A 39 -4.01 -1.04 -0.52
C ALA A 39 -3.45 0.28 -1.06
N LEU A 40 -2.13 0.47 -1.03
CA LEU A 40 -1.51 1.67 -1.59
C LEU A 40 -1.76 1.77 -3.11
N TYR A 41 -1.63 0.66 -3.84
CA TYR A 41 -1.92 0.66 -5.27
C TYR A 41 -3.38 1.00 -5.55
N ARG A 42 -4.30 0.46 -4.75
CA ARG A 42 -5.72 0.79 -4.86
C ARG A 42 -5.99 2.25 -4.52
N GLY A 43 -5.28 2.79 -3.54
CA GLY A 43 -5.38 4.21 -3.18
C GLY A 43 -4.96 5.12 -4.33
N VAL A 44 -3.86 4.79 -5.01
CA VAL A 44 -3.42 5.53 -6.20
C VAL A 44 -4.49 5.45 -7.29
N THR A 45 -5.08 4.26 -7.48
CA THR A 45 -6.13 4.06 -8.48
C THR A 45 -7.35 4.93 -8.18
N LEU A 46 -7.82 4.94 -6.94
CA LEU A 46 -8.94 5.79 -6.53
C LEU A 46 -8.63 7.27 -6.78
N PHE A 47 -7.44 7.70 -6.41
CA PHE A 47 -7.00 9.08 -6.64
C PHE A 47 -7.06 9.43 -8.12
N ALA A 48 -6.54 8.56 -8.98
CA ALA A 48 -6.56 8.77 -10.42
C ALA A 48 -8.00 8.86 -10.95
N GLN A 49 -8.89 8.01 -10.44
CA GLN A 49 -10.29 8.04 -10.83
C GLN A 49 -10.96 9.34 -10.41
N GLU A 50 -10.70 9.80 -9.20
CA GLU A 50 -11.32 11.04 -8.69
C GLU A 50 -10.82 12.29 -9.39
N LYS A 51 -9.60 12.26 -9.91
CA LYS A 51 -9.00 13.40 -10.63
C LYS A 51 -9.18 13.29 -12.14
N ASP A 52 -9.94 12.30 -12.61
CA ASP A 52 -10.15 12.03 -14.04
C ASP A 52 -8.83 11.83 -14.79
N LEU A 53 -7.87 11.17 -14.14
CA LEU A 53 -6.56 10.87 -14.71
C LEU A 53 -6.50 9.47 -15.33
N ILE A 54 -7.57 8.70 -15.22
CA ILE A 54 -7.74 7.42 -15.91
C ILE A 54 -9.15 7.36 -16.47
N SER A 55 -9.28 6.98 -17.75
CA SER A 55 -10.59 6.86 -18.40
C SER A 55 -11.20 5.48 -18.14
N GLU A 56 -12.48 5.33 -18.50
CA GLU A 56 -13.15 4.03 -18.41
C GLU A 56 -12.48 2.97 -19.28
N ASP A 57 -11.79 3.40 -20.35
CA ASP A 57 -11.05 2.50 -21.25
C ASP A 57 -9.61 2.26 -20.77
N ASN A 58 -9.30 2.60 -19.54
CA ASN A 58 -7.97 2.44 -18.93
C ASN A 58 -6.88 3.27 -19.62
N LEU A 59 -7.27 4.40 -20.22
CA LEU A 59 -6.29 5.36 -20.74
C LEU A 59 -5.85 6.27 -19.60
N ILE A 60 -4.55 6.32 -19.37
CA ILE A 60 -3.99 7.02 -18.23
C ILE A 60 -3.35 8.33 -18.68
N SER A 61 -3.71 9.44 -18.01
CA SER A 61 -3.20 10.76 -18.32
C SER A 61 -1.72 10.88 -17.94
N ASP A 62 -0.95 11.58 -18.77
CA ASP A 62 0.46 11.89 -18.47
C ASP A 62 0.61 12.77 -17.23
N GLU A 63 -0.48 13.42 -16.79
CA GLU A 63 -0.46 14.26 -15.60
C GLU A 63 -0.46 13.48 -14.29
N LEU A 64 -0.73 12.17 -14.34
CA LEU A 64 -0.80 11.36 -13.12
C LEU A 64 0.53 11.36 -12.36
N GLU A 65 1.63 11.24 -13.06
CA GLU A 65 2.95 11.21 -12.41
C GLU A 65 3.19 12.45 -11.56
N GLN A 66 2.92 13.63 -12.14
CA GLN A 66 3.08 14.89 -11.41
C GLN A 66 2.07 15.02 -10.27
N ALA A 67 0.84 14.56 -10.50
CA ALA A 67 -0.21 14.64 -9.49
C ALA A 67 0.11 13.83 -8.23
N LEU A 68 0.88 12.75 -8.37
CA LEU A 68 1.27 11.91 -7.24
C LEU A 68 2.12 12.67 -6.21
N GLU A 69 2.81 13.72 -6.62
CA GLU A 69 3.61 14.52 -5.70
C GLU A 69 2.78 15.17 -4.58
N GLY A 70 1.49 15.43 -4.86
CA GLY A 70 0.57 15.99 -3.88
C GLY A 70 -0.29 14.96 -3.15
N LEU A 71 -0.09 13.68 -3.43
CA LEU A 71 -0.91 12.62 -2.83
C LEU A 71 -0.30 12.13 -1.52
N ASP A 72 -1.06 12.26 -0.44
CA ASP A 72 -0.66 11.80 0.88
C ASP A 72 -1.45 10.56 1.28
N LEU A 73 -0.88 9.39 1.00
CA LEU A 73 -1.45 8.11 1.41
C LEU A 73 -0.75 7.64 2.69
N HIS A 74 -1.54 7.26 3.68
CA HIS A 74 -0.99 6.72 4.92
C HIS A 74 -2.00 5.78 5.57
N PHE A 75 -1.53 4.97 6.52
CA PHE A 75 -2.38 4.06 7.25
C PHE A 75 -2.69 4.63 8.61
N GLY A 76 -3.99 4.60 8.97
CA GLY A 76 -4.45 5.01 10.27
C GLY A 76 -4.58 3.82 11.22
N GLU A 77 -5.26 4.07 12.32
CA GLU A 77 -5.53 3.06 13.33
C GLU A 77 -6.26 1.86 12.72
N GLY A 78 -5.86 0.67 13.11
CA GLY A 78 -6.46 -0.55 12.60
C GLY A 78 -6.01 -0.93 11.20
N GLY A 79 -5.09 -0.19 10.59
CA GLY A 79 -4.56 -0.49 9.26
C GLY A 79 -5.41 0.04 8.12
N SER A 80 -6.38 0.92 8.38
CA SER A 80 -7.19 1.53 7.34
C SER A 80 -6.40 2.57 6.56
N LEU A 81 -6.63 2.64 5.25
CA LEU A 81 -5.92 3.58 4.38
C LEU A 81 -6.63 4.93 4.33
N TYR A 82 -5.84 5.99 4.36
CA TYR A 82 -6.32 7.38 4.31
C TYR A 82 -5.65 8.14 3.17
N ILE A 83 -6.40 9.04 2.55
CA ILE A 83 -5.83 10.15 1.76
C ILE A 83 -5.97 11.37 2.65
N SER A 84 -4.83 11.91 3.12
CA SER A 84 -4.81 13.01 4.07
C SER A 84 -5.65 12.69 5.30
N GLN A 85 -6.79 13.35 5.52
CA GLN A 85 -7.66 13.10 6.68
C GLN A 85 -8.88 12.24 6.35
N ARG A 86 -9.00 11.78 5.11
CA ARG A 86 -10.17 11.03 4.64
C ARG A 86 -9.86 9.53 4.63
N CYS A 87 -10.66 8.74 5.33
CA CYS A 87 -10.55 7.28 5.29
C CYS A 87 -11.16 6.77 3.99
N ILE A 88 -10.37 6.01 3.23
CA ILE A 88 -10.80 5.48 1.93
C ILE A 88 -10.86 3.96 1.92
N GLU A 89 -10.78 3.31 3.07
CA GLU A 89 -10.70 1.85 3.17
C GLU A 89 -11.85 1.15 2.45
N SER A 90 -13.09 1.58 2.65
CA SER A 90 -14.24 0.94 1.99
C SER A 90 -14.25 1.21 0.50
N GLU A 91 -13.84 2.39 0.07
CA GLU A 91 -13.85 2.77 -1.34
C GLU A 91 -12.84 1.96 -2.16
N ILE A 92 -11.65 1.69 -1.60
CA ILE A 92 -10.62 0.95 -2.31
C ILE A 92 -10.95 -0.55 -2.42
N ARG A 93 -11.93 -1.05 -1.65
CA ARG A 93 -12.35 -2.45 -1.72
C ARG A 93 -13.46 -2.65 -2.75
N GLY A 94 -14.00 -1.58 -3.34
CA GLY A 94 -15.09 -1.66 -4.29
C GLY A 94 -14.65 -2.12 -5.68
N MET A 95 -15.61 -2.53 -6.50
CA MET A 95 -15.36 -3.04 -7.85
C MET A 95 -14.79 -1.98 -8.78
N LYS A 96 -15.19 -0.72 -8.61
CA LYS A 96 -14.72 0.35 -9.47
C LYS A 96 -13.20 0.50 -9.39
N VAL A 97 -12.65 0.50 -8.19
CA VAL A 97 -11.20 0.58 -7.99
C VAL A 97 -10.54 -0.71 -8.46
N SER A 98 -11.06 -1.86 -8.02
CA SER A 98 -10.47 -3.16 -8.35
C SER A 98 -10.35 -3.39 -9.85
N SER A 99 -11.30 -2.87 -10.64
CA SER A 99 -11.31 -3.08 -12.09
C SER A 99 -10.19 -2.33 -12.82
N GLN A 100 -9.60 -1.31 -12.19
CA GLN A 100 -8.58 -0.48 -12.84
C GLN A 100 -7.22 -0.49 -12.14
N VAL A 101 -7.06 -1.29 -11.10
CA VAL A 101 -5.79 -1.31 -10.35
C VAL A 101 -4.63 -1.87 -11.18
N SER A 102 -4.88 -2.86 -12.05
CA SER A 102 -3.82 -3.49 -12.84
C SER A 102 -3.06 -2.52 -13.75
N PRO A 103 -3.73 -1.74 -14.61
CA PRO A 103 -3.00 -0.80 -15.46
C PRO A 103 -2.27 0.29 -14.67
N ILE A 104 -2.83 0.71 -13.54
CA ILE A 104 -2.19 1.70 -12.67
C ILE A 104 -0.93 1.11 -12.03
N SER A 105 -1.02 -0.11 -11.48
CA SER A 105 0.10 -0.74 -10.78
C SER A 105 1.22 -1.17 -11.72
N ALA A 106 0.97 -1.24 -13.03
CA ALA A 106 2.00 -1.57 -14.01
C ALA A 106 2.92 -0.38 -14.32
N LEU A 107 2.52 0.85 -13.96
CA LEU A 107 3.33 2.03 -14.25
C LEU A 107 4.54 2.12 -13.32
N SER A 108 5.72 2.34 -13.91
CA SER A 108 6.96 2.37 -13.13
C SER A 108 6.95 3.51 -12.10
N TYR A 109 6.42 4.69 -12.45
CA TYR A 109 6.39 5.80 -11.51
C TYR A 109 5.39 5.56 -10.36
N VAL A 110 4.33 4.79 -10.60
CA VAL A 110 3.40 4.41 -9.53
C VAL A 110 4.08 3.45 -8.57
N ARG A 111 4.82 2.48 -9.10
CA ARG A 111 5.57 1.54 -8.27
C ARG A 111 6.63 2.26 -7.45
N ALA A 112 7.32 3.24 -8.04
CA ALA A 112 8.29 4.04 -7.32
C ALA A 112 7.63 4.85 -6.20
N TYR A 113 6.46 5.43 -6.46
CA TYR A 113 5.70 6.16 -5.46
C TYR A 113 5.31 5.24 -4.29
N VAL A 114 4.79 4.06 -4.58
CA VAL A 114 4.38 3.11 -3.55
C VAL A 114 5.58 2.66 -2.73
N ASP A 115 6.69 2.32 -3.39
CA ASP A 115 7.91 1.90 -2.70
C ASP A 115 8.43 3.00 -1.76
N GLU A 116 8.42 4.24 -2.24
CA GLU A 116 8.84 5.38 -1.42
C GLU A 116 7.93 5.56 -0.21
N ARG A 117 6.60 5.43 -0.40
CA ARG A 117 5.66 5.54 0.72
C ARG A 117 5.88 4.42 1.74
N LEU A 118 6.14 3.20 1.28
CA LEU A 118 6.44 2.10 2.19
C LEU A 118 7.70 2.37 3.01
N HIS A 119 8.74 2.90 2.39
CA HIS A 119 9.95 3.28 3.10
C HIS A 119 9.70 4.36 4.14
N LEU A 120 8.96 5.40 3.77
CA LEU A 120 8.64 6.50 4.68
C LEU A 120 7.78 6.03 5.85
N LEU A 121 6.77 5.21 5.58
CA LEU A 121 5.85 4.74 6.61
C LEU A 121 6.48 3.72 7.55
N SER A 122 7.56 3.08 7.12
CA SER A 122 8.26 2.07 7.92
C SER A 122 9.54 2.59 8.56
N SER A 123 9.80 3.88 8.50
CA SER A 123 11.09 4.46 8.92
C SER A 123 11.46 4.18 10.37
N GLY A 124 10.48 3.98 11.25
CA GLY A 124 10.73 3.66 12.67
C GLY A 124 10.96 2.19 12.96
N GLY A 125 10.85 1.30 11.96
CA GLY A 125 10.83 -0.13 12.19
C GLY A 125 9.52 -0.58 12.82
N ARG A 126 9.47 -1.82 13.34
CA ARG A 126 8.28 -2.39 13.98
C ARG A 126 7.06 -2.41 13.06
N VAL A 127 7.28 -2.90 11.85
CA VAL A 127 6.28 -2.91 10.79
C VAL A 127 6.11 -4.31 10.24
N VAL A 128 4.86 -4.71 9.99
CA VAL A 128 4.54 -5.89 9.21
C VAL A 128 4.03 -5.41 7.85
N MET A 129 4.71 -5.80 6.78
CA MET A 129 4.34 -5.43 5.43
C MET A 129 3.71 -6.60 4.71
N ASP A 130 2.59 -6.34 4.04
CA ASP A 130 1.86 -7.31 3.26
C ASP A 130 1.93 -6.90 1.79
N GLY A 131 2.35 -7.81 0.91
CA GLY A 131 2.44 -7.53 -0.52
C GLY A 131 3.14 -8.64 -1.26
N ARG A 132 3.51 -8.36 -2.52
CA ARG A 132 4.29 -9.28 -3.36
C ARG A 132 5.69 -8.74 -3.53
N ASP A 133 6.70 -9.60 -3.39
CA ASP A 133 8.11 -9.28 -3.63
C ASP A 133 8.61 -8.09 -2.82
N ILE A 134 8.00 -7.82 -1.67
CA ILE A 134 8.40 -6.71 -0.81
C ILE A 134 9.82 -6.94 -0.27
N GLY A 135 10.10 -8.17 0.18
CA GLY A 135 11.38 -8.50 0.78
C GLY A 135 12.54 -8.35 -0.18
N THR A 136 12.33 -8.62 -1.48
CA THR A 136 13.40 -8.57 -2.47
C THR A 136 13.49 -7.24 -3.20
N THR A 137 12.36 -6.55 -3.39
CA THR A 137 12.30 -5.33 -4.19
C THR A 137 12.39 -4.07 -3.34
N VAL A 138 11.60 -3.99 -2.26
CA VAL A 138 11.50 -2.78 -1.44
C VAL A 138 12.49 -2.82 -0.27
N PHE A 139 12.56 -3.97 0.43
CA PHE A 139 13.40 -4.14 1.61
C PHE A 139 14.24 -5.42 1.47
N PRO A 140 15.33 -5.37 0.69
CA PRO A 140 16.15 -6.56 0.44
C PRO A 140 16.81 -7.13 1.69
N HIS A 141 16.88 -6.37 2.77
CA HIS A 141 17.46 -6.81 4.03
C HIS A 141 16.41 -6.98 5.15
N ALA A 142 15.11 -7.04 4.80
CA ALA A 142 14.06 -7.25 5.80
C ALA A 142 14.15 -8.67 6.37
N GLU A 143 13.79 -8.79 7.63
CA GLU A 143 13.83 -10.05 8.36
C GLU A 143 12.49 -10.80 8.29
#